data_b254b42fcd7d01ceb0d52d8a86d97c54
#
_entry.id   b254b42fcd7d01ceb0d52d8a86d97c54
#
_cell.length_a   1.000
_cell.length_b   1.000
_cell.length_c   1.000
_cell.angle_alpha   90.00
_cell.angle_beta   90.00
_cell.angle_gamma   90.00
#
_symmetry.space_group_name_H-M   'P 1'
#
loop_
_entity.id
_entity.type
_entity.pdbx_description
1 polymer ?
#
loop_
_entity_poly.entity_id
_entity_poly.type
_entity_poly.pdbx_seq_one_letter_code
_entity_poly.pdbx_strand_id
1 'polypeptide(L)'
;MNKNLPKFNDNSYAHFITTNTYHHYPYFRDEELCQIIAEELEFYSRKYGFALIGYVIMPDHLHLLVWWDKEEKPNLNISRVMNSIKTMTTKRIKRRLFYSGGVKYMGRLADVGQPTRRPFRLWQPGFYDFDIYSEAKLLEKLDYMHNNPIAAGVVSSPECYKWSSWRLHSPEGVV
;
A
#
# COMPACT_ATOMS: atom_id res chain seq x y z
N MET A 1 -9.23 11.16 -21.11
CA MET A 1 -10.12 10.23 -20.37
C MET A 1 -9.30 8.99 -20.03
N ASN A 2 -9.04 8.77 -18.74
CA ASN A 2 -8.25 7.64 -18.27
C ASN A 2 -9.02 6.34 -18.56
N LYS A 3 -8.50 5.50 -19.46
CA LYS A 3 -9.10 4.22 -19.87
C LYS A 3 -9.18 3.15 -18.77
N ASN A 4 -8.71 3.45 -17.57
CA ASN A 4 -8.57 2.51 -16.45
C ASN A 4 -9.44 2.83 -15.23
N LEU A 5 -10.46 3.66 -15.37
CA LEU A 5 -11.41 3.85 -14.28
C LEU A 5 -12.34 2.64 -14.17
N PRO A 6 -12.68 2.20 -12.95
CA PRO A 6 -13.60 1.10 -12.71
C PRO A 6 -14.93 1.32 -13.43
N LYS A 7 -15.40 0.29 -14.13
CA LYS A 7 -16.79 0.24 -14.57
C LYS A 7 -17.59 -0.31 -13.39
N PHE A 8 -18.34 0.56 -12.72
CA PHE A 8 -19.23 0.16 -11.63
C PHE A 8 -20.50 -0.44 -12.23
N ASN A 9 -20.52 -1.76 -12.37
CA ASN A 9 -21.71 -2.56 -12.68
C ASN A 9 -21.97 -3.55 -11.54
N ASP A 10 -23.07 -4.27 -11.57
CA ASP A 10 -23.53 -5.15 -10.48
C ASP A 10 -22.50 -6.19 -10.01
N ASN A 11 -21.46 -6.45 -10.80
CA ASN A 11 -20.41 -7.43 -10.52
C ASN A 11 -19.00 -6.84 -10.38
N SER A 12 -18.85 -5.51 -10.49
CA SER A 12 -17.54 -4.85 -10.46
C SER A 12 -17.51 -3.75 -9.39
N TYR A 13 -16.61 -3.87 -8.45
CA TYR A 13 -16.32 -2.88 -7.42
C TYR A 13 -14.81 -2.76 -7.22
N ALA A 14 -14.37 -1.61 -6.76
CA ALA A 14 -13.00 -1.41 -6.37
C ALA A 14 -12.81 -1.73 -4.88
N HIS A 15 -11.59 -2.10 -4.50
CA HIS A 15 -11.23 -2.39 -3.12
C HIS A 15 -10.39 -1.25 -2.54
N PHE A 16 -10.88 -0.64 -1.46
CA PHE A 16 -10.08 0.24 -0.62
C PHE A 16 -9.53 -0.53 0.56
N ILE A 17 -8.22 -0.64 0.64
CA ILE A 17 -7.52 -1.53 1.57
C ILE A 17 -6.67 -0.71 2.53
N THR A 18 -6.66 -1.12 3.79
CA THR A 18 -5.68 -0.63 4.77
C THR A 18 -4.98 -1.81 5.43
N THR A 19 -3.65 -1.78 5.47
CA THR A 19 -2.86 -2.77 6.21
C THR A 19 -1.78 -2.07 7.03
N ASN A 20 -1.68 -2.45 8.30
CA ASN A 20 -0.76 -1.85 9.26
C ASN A 20 0.51 -2.68 9.42
N THR A 21 1.61 -2.02 9.75
CA THR A 21 2.82 -2.68 10.22
C THR A 21 2.59 -3.32 11.58
N TYR A 22 3.42 -4.31 11.91
CA TYR A 22 3.33 -5.01 13.18
C TYR A 22 3.60 -4.05 14.35
N HIS A 23 2.64 -3.98 15.29
CA HIS A 23 2.62 -3.02 16.40
C HIS A 23 2.71 -1.55 15.98
N HIS A 24 2.24 -1.19 14.80
CA HIS A 24 2.32 0.17 14.25
C HIS A 24 3.74 0.74 14.24
N TYR A 25 4.75 -0.14 14.10
CA TYR A 25 6.12 0.32 14.06
C TYR A 25 6.39 1.09 12.75
N PRO A 26 6.95 2.32 12.79
CA PRO A 26 7.04 3.21 11.64
C PRO A 26 8.21 2.85 10.71
N TYR A 27 8.19 1.64 10.12
CA TYR A 27 9.21 1.15 9.20
C TYR A 27 9.37 2.07 7.98
N PHE A 28 8.28 2.64 7.50
CA PHE A 28 8.23 3.44 6.27
C PHE A 28 8.60 4.93 6.47
N ARG A 29 9.24 5.26 7.58
CA ARG A 29 10.07 6.47 7.68
C ARG A 29 11.39 6.33 6.92
N ASP A 30 11.75 5.12 6.54
CA ASP A 30 12.91 4.81 5.71
C ASP A 30 12.47 4.76 4.25
N GLU A 31 13.01 5.66 3.43
CA GLU A 31 12.65 5.77 2.00
C GLU A 31 13.00 4.52 1.19
N GLU A 32 14.07 3.81 1.55
CA GLU A 32 14.42 2.57 0.86
C GLU A 32 13.37 1.48 1.09
N LEU A 33 12.74 1.45 2.28
CA LEU A 33 11.67 0.51 2.56
C LEU A 33 10.37 0.92 1.84
N CYS A 34 10.09 2.21 1.71
CA CYS A 34 8.98 2.70 0.89
C CYS A 34 9.18 2.32 -0.58
N GLN A 35 10.41 2.46 -1.11
CA GLN A 35 10.73 2.07 -2.47
C GLN A 35 10.44 0.59 -2.72
N ILE A 36 10.80 -0.30 -1.78
CA ILE A 36 10.48 -1.73 -1.87
C ILE A 36 8.96 -1.96 -1.96
N ILE A 37 8.17 -1.23 -1.16
CA ILE A 37 6.71 -1.34 -1.23
C ILE A 37 6.20 -0.92 -2.61
N ALA A 38 6.61 0.25 -3.09
CA ALA A 38 6.16 0.79 -4.39
C ALA A 38 6.49 -0.16 -5.55
N GLU A 39 7.69 -0.73 -5.58
CA GLU A 39 8.11 -1.71 -6.59
C GLU A 39 7.27 -2.98 -6.56
N GLU A 40 6.94 -3.50 -5.38
CA GLU A 40 6.10 -4.70 -5.26
C GLU A 40 4.64 -4.41 -5.65
N LEU A 41 4.11 -3.22 -5.37
CA LEU A 41 2.78 -2.81 -5.83
C LEU A 41 2.71 -2.80 -7.35
N GLU A 42 3.68 -2.18 -8.00
CA GLU A 42 3.77 -2.12 -9.46
C GLU A 42 3.97 -3.51 -10.08
N PHE A 43 4.86 -4.32 -9.50
CA PHE A 43 5.11 -5.68 -9.97
C PHE A 43 3.85 -6.54 -9.92
N TYR A 44 3.12 -6.54 -8.79
CA TYR A 44 1.92 -7.36 -8.64
C TYR A 44 0.72 -6.82 -9.42
N SER A 45 0.61 -5.51 -9.62
CA SER A 45 -0.37 -4.91 -10.52
C SER A 45 -0.20 -5.48 -11.93
N ARG A 46 1.01 -5.44 -12.47
CA ARG A 46 1.31 -6.04 -13.79
C ARG A 46 1.12 -7.56 -13.81
N LYS A 47 1.63 -8.27 -12.81
CA LYS A 47 1.59 -9.74 -12.74
C LYS A 47 0.18 -10.30 -12.68
N TYR A 48 -0.71 -9.69 -11.92
CA TYR A 48 -2.10 -10.12 -11.76
C TYR A 48 -3.05 -9.37 -12.68
N GLY A 49 -2.59 -8.27 -13.28
CA GLY A 49 -3.35 -7.44 -14.20
C GLY A 49 -4.50 -6.70 -13.52
N PHE A 50 -4.34 -6.31 -12.27
CA PHE A 50 -5.26 -5.37 -11.62
C PHE A 50 -4.81 -3.93 -11.84
N ALA A 51 -5.76 -3.00 -11.89
CA ALA A 51 -5.46 -1.58 -11.88
C ALA A 51 -5.10 -1.13 -10.46
N LEU A 52 -3.90 -0.59 -10.28
CA LEU A 52 -3.53 0.15 -9.07
C LEU A 52 -4.02 1.59 -9.24
N ILE A 53 -5.23 1.88 -8.73
CA ILE A 53 -5.86 3.19 -8.89
C ILE A 53 -5.16 4.21 -8.00
N GLY A 54 -4.81 3.84 -6.78
CA GLY A 54 -4.11 4.72 -5.87
C GLY A 54 -3.41 3.99 -4.73
N TYR A 55 -2.42 4.67 -4.14
CA TYR A 55 -1.75 4.21 -2.93
C TYR A 55 -1.20 5.38 -2.11
N VAL A 56 -1.05 5.15 -0.82
CA VAL A 56 -0.28 6.00 0.09
C VAL A 56 0.46 5.11 1.09
N ILE A 57 1.79 5.22 1.13
CA ILE A 57 2.64 4.49 2.06
C ILE A 57 2.91 5.39 3.26
N MET A 58 2.13 5.23 4.31
CA MET A 58 2.29 5.98 5.56
C MET A 58 3.41 5.37 6.42
N PRO A 59 3.96 6.08 7.41
CA PRO A 59 5.06 5.58 8.23
C PRO A 59 4.84 4.18 8.82
N ASP A 60 3.62 3.82 9.19
CA ASP A 60 3.25 2.59 9.89
C ASP A 60 2.10 1.80 9.23
N HIS A 61 1.63 2.23 8.07
CA HIS A 61 0.56 1.55 7.35
C HIS A 61 0.57 1.89 5.85
N LEU A 62 -0.23 1.15 5.10
CA LEU A 62 -0.39 1.29 3.66
C LEU A 62 -1.87 1.36 3.33
N HIS A 63 -2.26 2.38 2.58
CA HIS A 63 -3.54 2.44 1.89
C HIS A 63 -3.37 2.07 0.43
N LEU A 64 -4.30 1.28 -0.09
CA LEU A 64 -4.37 0.88 -1.51
C LEU A 64 -5.78 1.06 -2.03
N LEU A 65 -5.87 1.41 -3.29
CA LEU A 65 -7.10 1.41 -4.05
C LEU A 65 -6.86 0.63 -5.34
N VAL A 66 -7.48 -0.54 -5.46
CA VAL A 66 -7.26 -1.48 -6.56
C VAL A 66 -8.58 -1.90 -7.19
N TRP A 67 -8.54 -2.22 -8.48
CA TRP A 67 -9.67 -2.71 -9.23
C TRP A 67 -9.23 -3.71 -10.30
N TRP A 68 -10.08 -4.67 -10.58
CA TRP A 68 -9.97 -5.54 -11.75
C TRP A 68 -11.36 -5.95 -12.24
N ASP A 69 -11.45 -6.24 -13.51
CA ASP A 69 -12.65 -6.83 -14.08
C ASP A 69 -12.78 -8.29 -13.61
N LYS A 70 -13.86 -8.59 -12.89
CA LYS A 70 -14.10 -9.94 -12.36
C LYS A 70 -14.50 -10.95 -13.45
N GLU A 71 -15.05 -10.50 -14.57
CA GLU A 71 -15.36 -11.36 -15.70
C GLU A 71 -14.08 -11.80 -16.41
N GLU A 72 -13.12 -10.87 -16.60
CA GLU A 72 -11.81 -11.20 -17.16
C GLU A 72 -10.94 -12.01 -16.20
N LYS A 73 -11.09 -11.81 -14.90
CA LYS A 73 -10.24 -12.41 -13.85
C LYS A 73 -11.04 -13.06 -12.72
N PRO A 74 -11.86 -14.10 -13.02
CA PRO A 74 -12.77 -14.69 -12.04
C PRO A 74 -12.06 -15.35 -10.85
N ASN A 75 -10.80 -15.75 -11.02
CA ASN A 75 -10.00 -16.43 -9.99
C ASN A 75 -9.11 -15.47 -9.18
N LEU A 76 -9.10 -14.17 -9.52
CA LEU A 76 -8.38 -13.17 -8.73
C LEU A 76 -9.26 -12.73 -7.57
N ASN A 77 -8.67 -12.68 -6.38
CA ASN A 77 -9.30 -12.14 -5.18
C ASN A 77 -8.32 -11.30 -4.37
N ILE A 78 -8.87 -10.41 -3.56
CA ILE A 78 -8.07 -9.46 -2.80
C ILE A 78 -7.13 -10.13 -1.79
N SER A 79 -7.54 -11.24 -1.19
CA SER A 79 -6.69 -11.99 -0.25
C SER A 79 -5.43 -12.51 -0.94
N ARG A 80 -5.53 -13.01 -2.18
CA ARG A 80 -4.38 -13.46 -2.97
C ARG A 80 -3.45 -12.31 -3.31
N VAL A 81 -4.00 -11.16 -3.72
CA VAL A 81 -3.23 -9.93 -4.00
C VAL A 81 -2.45 -9.50 -2.75
N MET A 82 -3.17 -9.30 -1.63
CA MET A 82 -2.57 -8.83 -0.39
C MET A 82 -1.58 -9.81 0.22
N ASN A 83 -1.86 -11.11 0.19
CA ASN A 83 -0.91 -12.12 0.67
C ASN A 83 0.39 -12.09 -0.11
N SER A 84 0.33 -11.90 -1.43
CA SER A 84 1.53 -11.82 -2.28
C SER A 84 2.35 -10.57 -1.96
N ILE A 85 1.72 -9.40 -1.92
CA ILE A 85 2.36 -8.12 -1.60
C ILE A 85 3.00 -8.21 -0.19
N LYS A 86 2.23 -8.60 0.83
CA LYS A 86 2.71 -8.68 2.22
C LYS A 86 3.86 -9.68 2.38
N THR A 87 3.80 -10.81 1.69
CA THR A 87 4.85 -11.84 1.76
C THR A 87 6.15 -11.36 1.14
N MET A 88 6.08 -10.76 -0.07
CA MET A 88 7.29 -10.36 -0.78
C MET A 88 7.92 -9.10 -0.20
N THR A 89 7.11 -8.12 0.20
CA THR A 89 7.61 -6.94 0.92
C THR A 89 8.27 -7.34 2.23
N THR A 90 7.69 -8.28 3.00
CA THR A 90 8.32 -8.81 4.23
C THR A 90 9.66 -9.47 3.92
N LYS A 91 9.75 -10.31 2.89
CA LYS A 91 11.01 -10.99 2.51
C LYS A 91 12.09 -9.99 2.10
N ARG A 92 11.76 -9.03 1.23
CA ARG A 92 12.70 -8.02 0.74
C ARG A 92 13.15 -7.07 1.85
N ILE A 93 12.22 -6.55 2.65
CA ILE A 93 12.52 -5.67 3.77
C ILE A 93 13.33 -6.40 4.84
N LYS A 94 12.95 -7.64 5.19
CA LYS A 94 13.77 -8.47 6.08
C LYS A 94 15.21 -8.59 5.56
N ARG A 95 15.38 -8.92 4.27
CA ARG A 95 16.71 -8.99 3.65
C ARG A 95 17.46 -7.67 3.77
N ARG A 96 16.82 -6.55 3.47
CA ARG A 96 17.43 -5.21 3.57
C ARG A 96 17.87 -4.90 5.00
N LEU A 97 17.01 -5.16 5.99
CA LEU A 97 17.27 -4.86 7.40
C LEU A 97 18.37 -5.73 8.03
N PHE A 98 18.45 -7.02 7.66
CA PHE A 98 19.33 -7.98 8.32
C PHE A 98 20.62 -8.26 7.56
N TYR A 99 20.66 -8.10 6.23
CA TYR A 99 21.82 -8.49 5.41
C TYR A 99 22.60 -7.33 4.79
N SER A 100 22.07 -6.10 4.82
CA SER A 100 22.73 -4.92 4.24
C SER A 100 23.31 -3.98 5.30
N GLY A 101 23.83 -4.50 6.41
CA GLY A 101 24.44 -3.68 7.47
C GLY A 101 23.45 -3.16 8.51
N GLY A 102 22.32 -3.85 8.69
CA GLY A 102 21.19 -3.46 9.52
C GLY A 102 21.38 -3.45 11.03
N VAL A 103 22.63 -3.24 11.54
CA VAL A 103 22.89 -2.98 12.96
C VAL A 103 22.02 -1.84 13.50
N LYS A 104 21.71 -0.86 12.65
CA LYS A 104 20.82 0.28 13.00
C LYS A 104 19.40 -0.14 13.41
N TYR A 105 18.91 -1.28 12.91
CA TYR A 105 17.56 -1.78 13.18
C TYR A 105 17.52 -2.94 14.19
N MET A 106 18.65 -3.63 14.43
CA MET A 106 18.69 -4.77 15.35
C MET A 106 18.39 -4.36 16.80
N GLY A 107 18.92 -3.22 17.26
CA GLY A 107 18.58 -2.66 18.58
C GLY A 107 17.12 -2.21 18.67
N ARG A 108 16.59 -1.61 17.59
CA ARG A 108 15.20 -1.11 17.55
C ARG A 108 14.16 -2.21 17.44
N LEU A 109 14.48 -3.37 16.85
CA LEU A 109 13.61 -4.53 16.83
C LEU A 109 13.43 -5.14 18.23
N ALA A 110 14.44 -5.04 19.08
CA ALA A 110 14.35 -5.42 20.50
C ALA A 110 13.45 -4.43 21.27
N ASP A 111 13.55 -3.12 20.99
CA ASP A 111 12.75 -2.08 21.64
C ASP A 111 11.25 -2.16 21.29
N VAL A 112 10.89 -2.78 20.14
CA VAL A 112 9.49 -2.96 19.71
C VAL A 112 8.86 -4.23 20.27
N GLY A 113 9.50 -4.87 21.26
CA GLY A 113 8.97 -6.09 21.89
C GLY A 113 8.93 -7.29 20.94
N GLN A 114 9.70 -7.27 19.83
CA GLN A 114 9.95 -8.48 19.05
C GLN A 114 11.09 -9.26 19.73
N PRO A 115 10.77 -10.35 20.46
CA PRO A 115 11.84 -11.16 21.08
C PRO A 115 12.76 -11.68 19.96
N THR A 116 14.06 -11.68 20.19
CA THR A 116 15.11 -12.13 19.27
C THR A 116 14.93 -13.57 18.77
N ARG A 117 14.01 -14.33 19.39
CA ARG A 117 13.65 -15.73 19.03
C ARG A 117 12.37 -15.84 18.17
N ARG A 118 11.59 -14.76 17.94
CA ARG A 118 10.40 -14.82 17.10
C ARG A 118 10.72 -14.42 15.66
N PRO A 119 10.05 -15.02 14.66
CA PRO A 119 10.26 -14.63 13.26
C PRO A 119 9.87 -13.16 13.06
N PHE A 120 10.69 -12.44 12.29
CA PHE A 120 10.41 -11.05 11.89
C PHE A 120 9.02 -10.93 11.25
N ARG A 121 8.24 -9.97 11.70
CA ARG A 121 6.92 -9.63 11.16
C ARG A 121 6.92 -8.17 10.75
N LEU A 122 6.73 -7.92 9.46
CA LEU A 122 6.55 -6.56 8.94
C LEU A 122 5.12 -6.07 9.15
N TRP A 123 4.14 -6.91 8.82
CA TRP A 123 2.73 -6.57 8.81
C TRP A 123 1.96 -7.24 9.95
N GLN A 124 0.92 -6.56 10.42
CA GLN A 124 -0.10 -7.21 11.23
C GLN A 124 -0.84 -8.30 10.42
N PRO A 125 -1.39 -9.34 11.08
CA PRO A 125 -2.31 -10.28 10.43
C PRO A 125 -3.53 -9.55 9.85
N GLY A 126 -4.04 -10.07 8.71
CA GLY A 126 -5.22 -9.49 8.07
C GLY A 126 -4.96 -8.14 7.39
N PHE A 127 -6.02 -7.51 6.97
CA PHE A 127 -6.13 -6.17 6.40
C PHE A 127 -7.59 -5.75 6.45
N TYR A 128 -7.85 -4.46 6.43
CA TYR A 128 -9.18 -3.90 6.22
C TYR A 128 -9.45 -3.83 4.72
N ASP A 129 -10.64 -4.23 4.30
CA ASP A 129 -11.12 -4.17 2.92
C ASP A 129 -12.51 -3.53 2.90
N PHE A 130 -12.69 -2.53 2.06
CA PHE A 130 -13.93 -1.83 1.85
C PHE A 130 -14.26 -1.80 0.36
N ASP A 131 -15.39 -2.40 0.00
CA ASP A 131 -15.86 -2.47 -1.36
C ASP A 131 -16.48 -1.14 -1.81
N ILE A 132 -16.05 -0.65 -2.97
CA ILE A 132 -16.48 0.62 -3.54
C ILE A 132 -17.32 0.34 -4.79
N TYR A 133 -18.59 0.72 -4.73
CA TYR A 133 -19.58 0.47 -5.79
C TYR A 133 -19.95 1.73 -6.60
N SER A 134 -19.35 2.88 -6.33
CA SER A 134 -19.66 4.12 -7.06
C SER A 134 -18.43 5.01 -7.25
N GLU A 135 -18.47 5.81 -8.32
CA GLU A 135 -17.43 6.79 -8.60
C GLU A 135 -17.30 7.84 -7.49
N ALA A 136 -18.43 8.31 -6.95
CA ALA A 136 -18.41 9.25 -5.83
C ALA A 136 -17.68 8.69 -4.61
N LYS A 137 -17.89 7.41 -4.28
CA LYS A 137 -17.18 6.76 -3.17
C LYS A 137 -15.71 6.50 -3.50
N LEU A 138 -15.38 6.25 -4.77
CA LEU A 138 -14.01 6.14 -5.24
C LEU A 138 -13.23 7.44 -5.01
N LEU A 139 -13.81 8.55 -5.48
CA LEU A 139 -13.21 9.89 -5.32
C LEU A 139 -13.06 10.27 -3.84
N GLU A 140 -14.08 10.00 -3.01
CA GLU A 140 -14.02 10.20 -1.56
C GLU A 140 -12.83 9.44 -0.93
N LYS A 141 -12.61 8.18 -1.33
CA LYS A 141 -11.51 7.37 -0.80
C LYS A 141 -10.14 7.78 -1.32
N LEU A 142 -10.05 8.22 -2.57
CA LEU A 142 -8.84 8.82 -3.13
C LEU A 142 -8.46 10.09 -2.36
N ASP A 143 -9.42 10.98 -2.16
CA ASP A 143 -9.22 12.22 -1.42
C ASP A 143 -8.82 11.94 0.04
N TYR A 144 -9.53 11.04 0.71
CA TYR A 144 -9.21 10.60 2.06
C TYR A 144 -7.77 10.10 2.17
N MET A 145 -7.34 9.18 1.28
CA MET A 145 -6.00 8.60 1.40
C MET A 145 -4.90 9.60 1.05
N HIS A 146 -5.11 10.48 0.07
CA HIS A 146 -4.14 11.50 -0.32
C HIS A 146 -3.98 12.61 0.73
N ASN A 147 -5.02 12.89 1.52
CA ASN A 147 -4.96 13.83 2.65
C ASN A 147 -4.44 13.18 3.95
N ASN A 148 -4.27 11.86 4.01
CA ASN A 148 -3.80 11.17 5.20
C ASN A 148 -2.43 11.68 5.70
N PRO A 149 -1.42 11.93 4.85
CA PRO A 149 -0.13 12.48 5.28
C PRO A 149 -0.23 13.89 5.91
N ILE A 150 -1.19 14.71 5.46
CA ILE A 150 -1.46 16.03 6.04
C ILE A 150 -2.11 15.85 7.42
N ALA A 151 -3.15 15.03 7.49
CA ALA A 151 -3.85 14.74 8.75
C ALA A 151 -2.92 14.15 9.82
N ALA A 152 -1.89 13.41 9.40
CA ALA A 152 -0.85 12.87 10.26
C ALA A 152 0.29 13.86 10.57
N GLY A 153 0.24 15.10 10.05
CA GLY A 153 1.28 16.11 10.24
C GLY A 153 2.64 15.79 9.61
N VAL A 154 2.66 14.92 8.59
CA VAL A 154 3.88 14.50 7.90
C VAL A 154 4.31 15.51 6.86
N VAL A 155 3.35 16.11 6.15
CA VAL A 155 3.53 17.16 5.14
C VAL A 155 2.45 18.23 5.28
N SER A 156 2.65 19.39 4.65
CA SER A 156 1.67 20.49 4.63
C SER A 156 0.68 20.40 3.48
N SER A 157 0.99 19.63 2.43
CA SER A 157 0.12 19.45 1.27
C SER A 157 0.36 18.09 0.60
N PRO A 158 -0.63 17.54 -0.14
CA PRO A 158 -0.55 16.18 -0.70
C PRO A 158 0.58 16.03 -1.73
N GLU A 159 0.84 17.05 -2.54
CA GLU A 159 1.90 17.08 -3.57
C GLU A 159 3.31 16.95 -2.98
N CYS A 160 3.49 17.34 -1.72
CA CYS A 160 4.76 17.22 -1.01
C CYS A 160 5.05 15.79 -0.53
N TYR A 161 4.05 14.89 -0.57
CA TYR A 161 4.24 13.52 -0.10
C TYR A 161 4.65 12.58 -1.23
N LYS A 162 5.95 12.28 -1.30
CA LYS A 162 6.57 11.46 -2.35
C LYS A 162 5.98 10.05 -2.46
N TRP A 163 5.58 9.45 -1.34
CA TRP A 163 5.15 8.05 -1.25
C TRP A 163 3.63 7.89 -1.41
N SER A 164 3.08 8.64 -2.34
CA SER A 164 1.66 8.60 -2.69
C SER A 164 1.46 8.66 -4.20
N SER A 165 0.32 8.15 -4.65
CA SER A 165 -0.13 8.25 -6.04
C SER A 165 -0.77 9.60 -6.38
N TRP A 166 -0.74 10.61 -5.48
CA TRP A 166 -1.42 11.89 -5.69
C TRP A 166 -1.07 12.54 -7.03
N ARG A 167 0.22 12.55 -7.41
CA ARG A 167 0.69 13.13 -8.67
C ARG A 167 0.11 12.48 -9.93
N LEU A 168 -0.35 11.23 -9.84
CA LEU A 168 -1.00 10.53 -10.96
C LEU A 168 -2.45 11.00 -11.17
N HIS A 169 -3.03 11.67 -10.17
CA HIS A 169 -4.43 12.11 -10.15
C HIS A 169 -4.59 13.63 -10.14
N SER A 170 -3.49 14.37 -9.92
CA SER A 170 -3.55 15.84 -9.95
C SER A 170 -3.64 16.35 -11.38
N PRO A 171 -4.34 17.47 -11.62
CA PRO A 171 -4.41 18.11 -12.95
C PRO A 171 -3.04 18.49 -13.50
N GLU A 172 -2.05 18.69 -12.65
CA GLU A 172 -0.66 19.07 -12.98
C GLU A 172 0.26 17.86 -13.24
N GLY A 173 -0.21 16.65 -12.98
CA GLY A 173 0.58 15.40 -13.10
C GLY A 173 0.56 14.76 -14.49
N VAL A 174 -0.08 15.38 -15.47
CA VAL A 174 -0.09 14.94 -16.88
C VAL A 174 0.91 15.79 -17.65
N VAL A 175 2.19 15.48 -17.49
CA VAL A 175 3.26 15.91 -18.41
C VAL A 175 3.87 14.69 -19.06
#